data_9b0d82721aec4ae4d27f54bcb81c6c0f
#
_entry.id   9b0d82721aec4ae4d27f54bcb81c6c0f
#
_cell.length_a   1.000
_cell.length_b   1.000
_cell.length_c   1.000
_cell.angle_alpha   90.00
_cell.angle_beta   90.00
_cell.angle_gamma   90.00
#
_symmetry.space_group_name_H-M   'P 1'
#
loop_
_entity.id
_entity.type
_entity.pdbx_description
1 polymer ?
#
loop_
_entity_poly.entity_id
_entity_poly.type
_entity_poly.pdbx_seq_one_letter_code
_entity_poly.pdbx_strand_id
1 'polypeptide(L)'
;MRPFRAIVFFFAAIVCLAFPAPADDFKPNGLVILMTDYGTDSIYMGIIRGAIYSKFPDAKVNDLTNAVPPFDITAGAYLLVEAAGEYPRGTVFINIVDPGVGTPRKSIVLETNNGYCFVGPDNGLTTLVADKFGIKQIRELTNKELWRAETTSTVFHGRDIYGPVGASLASGVPVEKCGPALDSIVKLDLKRSVVENGVASGTVMRTDPYGNVITNITSTDLKSLDIALANAIEVTIGSEKWIAPFKRTYAEVPEGERLVVVQSSGFVECAINKGSLAEAIKQGFGAAVTVRKAK
;
A
#
# COMPACT_ATOMS: atom_id res chain seq x y z
N MET A 1 -20.93 -57.12 44.51
CA MET A 1 -20.45 -56.67 43.18
C MET A 1 -21.37 -55.56 42.72
N ARG A 2 -20.91 -54.29 42.71
CA ARG A 2 -21.66 -53.15 42.18
C ARG A 2 -21.12 -52.82 40.80
N PRO A 3 -21.94 -52.57 39.78
CA PRO A 3 -21.46 -52.26 38.46
C PRO A 3 -20.95 -50.80 38.36
N PHE A 4 -19.76 -50.64 37.78
CA PHE A 4 -19.19 -49.34 37.42
C PHE A 4 -19.93 -48.79 36.20
N ARG A 5 -20.57 -47.60 36.38
CA ARG A 5 -21.13 -46.82 35.28
C ARG A 5 -20.04 -45.91 34.69
N ALA A 6 -19.63 -46.17 33.46
CA ALA A 6 -18.76 -45.29 32.70
C ALA A 6 -19.57 -44.06 32.24
N ILE A 7 -19.14 -42.89 32.63
CA ILE A 7 -19.67 -41.60 32.14
C ILE A 7 -18.84 -41.22 30.91
N VAL A 8 -19.47 -41.27 29.76
CA VAL A 8 -18.87 -40.78 28.50
C VAL A 8 -19.13 -39.27 28.38
N PHE A 9 -18.10 -38.45 28.49
CA PHE A 9 -18.17 -37.02 28.20
C PHE A 9 -18.11 -36.80 26.71
N PHE A 10 -19.20 -36.31 26.12
CA PHE A 10 -19.21 -35.77 24.76
C PHE A 10 -18.63 -34.35 24.78
N PHE A 11 -17.44 -34.16 24.26
CA PHE A 11 -16.92 -32.82 23.97
C PHE A 11 -17.54 -32.37 22.64
N ALA A 12 -18.51 -31.47 22.71
CA ALA A 12 -19.00 -30.76 21.53
C ALA A 12 -17.96 -29.67 21.16
N ALA A 13 -17.23 -29.90 20.08
CA ALA A 13 -16.37 -28.86 19.50
C ALA A 13 -17.27 -27.77 18.88
N ILE A 14 -17.34 -26.61 19.53
CA ILE A 14 -17.99 -25.42 18.96
C ILE A 14 -17.05 -24.90 17.87
N VAL A 15 -17.36 -25.19 16.61
CA VAL A 15 -16.73 -24.55 15.45
C VAL A 15 -17.31 -23.14 15.39
N CYS A 16 -16.56 -22.15 15.89
CA CYS A 16 -16.83 -20.73 15.63
C CYS A 16 -16.61 -20.47 14.14
N LEU A 17 -17.69 -20.48 13.36
CA LEU A 17 -17.71 -19.91 12.03
C LEU A 17 -17.54 -18.40 12.18
N ALA A 18 -16.33 -17.89 11.91
CA ALA A 18 -16.10 -16.46 11.78
C ALA A 18 -16.85 -15.97 10.53
N PHE A 19 -18.02 -15.40 10.72
CA PHE A 19 -18.69 -14.66 9.67
C PHE A 19 -17.83 -13.43 9.36
N PRO A 20 -17.55 -13.12 8.07
CA PRO A 20 -16.90 -11.86 7.72
C PRO A 20 -17.77 -10.73 8.28
N ALA A 21 -17.11 -9.75 8.93
CA ALA A 21 -17.80 -8.56 9.40
C ALA A 21 -18.52 -7.90 8.20
N PRO A 22 -19.75 -7.39 8.38
CA PRO A 22 -20.46 -6.72 7.31
C PRO A 22 -19.60 -5.57 6.77
N ALA A 23 -19.52 -5.45 5.42
CA ALA A 23 -18.82 -4.36 4.79
C ALA A 23 -19.47 -3.04 5.20
N ASP A 24 -18.69 -2.12 5.77
CA ASP A 24 -19.20 -0.80 6.13
C ASP A 24 -19.43 0.04 4.86
N ASP A 25 -20.55 0.74 4.81
CA ASP A 25 -20.84 1.67 3.72
C ASP A 25 -19.85 2.84 3.74
N PHE A 26 -19.42 3.27 2.55
CA PHE A 26 -18.63 4.47 2.40
C PHE A 26 -19.43 5.69 2.89
N LYS A 27 -18.92 6.33 3.94
CA LYS A 27 -19.47 7.57 4.48
C LYS A 27 -18.39 8.64 4.36
N PRO A 28 -18.48 9.55 3.40
CA PRO A 28 -17.42 10.53 3.16
C PRO A 28 -17.21 11.44 4.36
N ASN A 29 -15.96 11.74 4.65
CA ASN A 29 -15.53 12.61 5.76
C ASN A 29 -14.96 13.95 5.28
N GLY A 30 -15.03 14.22 3.96
CA GLY A 30 -14.50 15.42 3.32
C GLY A 30 -13.00 15.40 3.05
N LEU A 31 -12.27 14.34 3.46
CA LEU A 31 -10.83 14.22 3.19
C LEU A 31 -10.58 13.71 1.78
N VAL A 32 -9.67 14.39 1.07
CA VAL A 32 -9.14 14.00 -0.24
C VAL A 32 -7.63 13.93 -0.12
N ILE A 33 -7.06 12.75 -0.34
CA ILE A 33 -5.63 12.49 -0.19
C ILE A 33 -5.01 12.24 -1.56
N LEU A 34 -3.99 13.01 -1.91
CA LEU A 34 -3.31 12.95 -3.19
C LEU A 34 -2.03 12.11 -3.08
N MET A 35 -1.85 11.18 -4.01
CA MET A 35 -0.58 10.48 -4.23
C MET A 35 -0.26 10.50 -5.72
N THR A 36 0.91 11.05 -6.08
CA THR A 36 1.32 11.19 -7.49
C THR A 36 2.83 11.01 -7.67
N ASP A 37 3.24 10.85 -8.93
CA ASP A 37 4.63 10.93 -9.39
C ASP A 37 4.98 12.29 -10.03
N TYR A 38 4.19 13.34 -9.76
CA TYR A 38 4.34 14.64 -10.41
C TYR A 38 5.47 15.51 -9.87
N GLY A 39 6.05 15.11 -8.73
CA GLY A 39 7.06 15.89 -8.02
C GLY A 39 6.46 16.89 -7.02
N THR A 40 7.21 17.16 -5.95
CA THR A 40 6.77 18.01 -4.83
C THR A 40 6.55 19.47 -5.22
N ASP A 41 7.37 19.98 -6.14
CA ASP A 41 7.37 21.40 -6.56
C ASP A 41 6.65 21.60 -7.90
N SER A 42 5.86 20.62 -8.33
CA SER A 42 5.18 20.66 -9.61
C SER A 42 3.94 21.54 -9.61
N ILE A 43 3.80 22.40 -10.63
CA ILE A 43 2.59 23.18 -10.87
C ILE A 43 1.34 22.30 -11.04
N TYR A 44 1.52 21.03 -11.49
CA TYR A 44 0.41 20.09 -11.68
C TYR A 44 -0.37 19.83 -10.40
N MET A 45 0.30 19.86 -9.24
CA MET A 45 -0.36 19.68 -7.95
C MET A 45 -1.30 20.84 -7.61
N GLY A 46 -0.87 22.08 -7.89
CA GLY A 46 -1.72 23.26 -7.76
C GLY A 46 -2.95 23.20 -8.67
N ILE A 47 -2.76 22.74 -9.92
CA ILE A 47 -3.83 22.61 -10.90
C ILE A 47 -4.86 21.55 -10.48
N ILE A 48 -4.43 20.38 -9.97
CA ILE A 48 -5.34 19.34 -9.48
C ILE A 48 -6.12 19.84 -8.26
N ARG A 49 -5.46 20.48 -7.29
CA ARG A 49 -6.14 21.05 -6.13
C ARG A 49 -7.17 22.11 -6.55
N GLY A 50 -6.83 22.96 -7.53
CA GLY A 50 -7.79 23.92 -8.11
C GLY A 50 -9.02 23.23 -8.69
N ALA A 51 -8.85 22.12 -9.42
CA ALA A 51 -9.95 21.34 -9.96
C ALA A 51 -10.83 20.70 -8.86
N ILE A 52 -10.21 20.22 -7.77
CA ILE A 52 -10.91 19.65 -6.61
C ILE A 52 -11.74 20.76 -5.92
N TYR A 53 -11.14 21.89 -5.60
CA TYR A 53 -11.84 22.99 -4.93
C TYR A 53 -12.94 23.61 -5.80
N SER A 54 -12.79 23.63 -7.12
CA SER A 54 -13.86 24.08 -8.03
C SER A 54 -15.09 23.19 -7.97
N LYS A 55 -14.92 21.89 -7.64
CA LYS A 55 -16.02 20.92 -7.53
C LYS A 55 -16.56 20.83 -6.11
N PHE A 56 -15.69 20.88 -5.10
CA PHE A 56 -16.01 20.82 -3.68
C PHE A 56 -15.11 21.80 -2.90
N PRO A 57 -15.57 23.06 -2.69
CA PRO A 57 -14.77 24.11 -2.02
C PRO A 57 -14.36 23.78 -0.59
N ASP A 58 -15.17 22.99 0.13
CA ASP A 58 -14.93 22.60 1.52
C ASP A 58 -14.08 21.31 1.65
N ALA A 59 -13.54 20.79 0.56
CA ALA A 59 -12.68 19.62 0.58
C ALA A 59 -11.44 19.86 1.46
N LYS A 60 -11.10 18.88 2.29
CA LYS A 60 -9.85 18.87 3.06
C LYS A 60 -8.79 18.12 2.27
N VAL A 61 -8.04 18.84 1.44
CA VAL A 61 -7.05 18.23 0.53
C VAL A 61 -5.68 18.19 1.18
N ASN A 62 -5.09 16.98 1.28
CA ASN A 62 -3.73 16.76 1.74
C ASN A 62 -2.97 15.84 0.77
N ASP A 63 -1.65 15.86 0.85
CA ASP A 63 -0.79 14.96 0.10
C ASP A 63 -0.38 13.78 0.98
N LEU A 64 -0.46 12.58 0.44
CA LEU A 64 0.26 11.45 0.98
C LEU A 64 1.73 11.57 0.57
N THR A 65 1.96 11.68 -0.73
CA THR A 65 3.24 12.03 -1.35
C THR A 65 3.04 12.37 -2.82
N ASN A 66 3.88 13.27 -3.35
CA ASN A 66 3.96 13.55 -4.78
C ASN A 66 5.34 13.20 -5.35
N ALA A 67 6.13 12.46 -4.57
CA ALA A 67 7.48 12.02 -4.88
C ALA A 67 7.56 10.51 -5.15
N VAL A 68 6.47 9.89 -5.62
CA VAL A 68 6.57 8.53 -6.19
C VAL A 68 7.56 8.59 -7.35
N PRO A 69 8.52 7.65 -7.46
CA PRO A 69 9.43 7.64 -8.60
C PRO A 69 8.63 7.68 -9.92
N PRO A 70 9.02 8.52 -10.89
CA PRO A 70 8.27 8.68 -12.14
C PRO A 70 7.99 7.34 -12.82
N PHE A 71 6.70 7.13 -13.16
CA PHE A 71 6.18 5.93 -13.85
C PHE A 71 6.24 4.63 -13.04
N ASP A 72 6.72 4.65 -11.80
CA ASP A 72 6.84 3.44 -10.97
C ASP A 72 5.54 3.11 -10.25
N ILE A 73 4.66 2.38 -10.92
CA ILE A 73 3.37 1.93 -10.39
C ILE A 73 3.58 1.02 -9.17
N THR A 74 4.63 0.21 -9.18
CA THR A 74 4.93 -0.73 -8.08
C THR A 74 5.31 0.00 -6.81
N ALA A 75 6.21 0.97 -6.89
CA ALA A 75 6.55 1.83 -5.75
C ALA A 75 5.31 2.57 -5.22
N GLY A 76 4.48 3.13 -6.12
CA GLY A 76 3.23 3.77 -5.75
C GLY A 76 2.27 2.84 -5.01
N ALA A 77 2.11 1.58 -5.46
CA ALA A 77 1.24 0.61 -4.81
C ALA A 77 1.69 0.28 -3.37
N TYR A 78 3.01 0.15 -3.13
CA TYR A 78 3.56 -0.07 -1.79
C TYR A 78 3.37 1.14 -0.88
N LEU A 79 3.67 2.36 -1.35
CA LEU A 79 3.45 3.58 -0.58
C LEU A 79 1.98 3.76 -0.21
N LEU A 80 1.08 3.48 -1.16
CA LEU A 80 -0.36 3.61 -0.97
C LEU A 80 -0.88 2.65 0.12
N VAL A 81 -0.52 1.37 0.07
CA VAL A 81 -0.99 0.37 1.04
C VAL A 81 -0.39 0.56 2.43
N GLU A 82 0.83 1.07 2.51
CA GLU A 82 1.51 1.37 3.77
C GLU A 82 0.78 2.49 4.52
N ALA A 83 0.42 3.57 3.82
CA ALA A 83 -0.13 4.77 4.44
C ALA A 83 -1.66 4.83 4.50
N ALA A 84 -2.37 4.18 3.58
CA ALA A 84 -3.83 4.31 3.50
C ALA A 84 -4.56 3.90 4.77
N GLY A 85 -4.04 2.90 5.49
CA GLY A 85 -4.62 2.42 6.76
C GLY A 85 -4.55 3.39 7.93
N GLU A 86 -3.72 4.43 7.84
CA GLU A 86 -3.56 5.46 8.88
C GLU A 86 -4.59 6.58 8.78
N TYR A 87 -5.36 6.62 7.69
CA TYR A 87 -6.42 7.62 7.50
C TYR A 87 -7.76 7.15 8.04
N PRO A 88 -8.64 8.08 8.46
CA PRO A 88 -9.98 7.72 8.93
C PRO A 88 -10.84 7.16 7.80
N ARG A 89 -11.79 6.27 8.13
CA ARG A 89 -12.81 5.79 7.19
C ARG A 89 -13.55 6.95 6.54
N GLY A 90 -13.98 6.77 5.30
CA GLY A 90 -14.63 7.81 4.52
C GLY A 90 -13.66 8.69 3.74
N THR A 91 -12.35 8.41 3.80
CA THR A 91 -11.33 9.13 3.03
C THR A 91 -11.36 8.71 1.56
N VAL A 92 -11.24 9.69 0.67
CA VAL A 92 -11.04 9.51 -0.76
C VAL A 92 -9.57 9.69 -1.10
N PHE A 93 -8.94 8.67 -1.67
CA PHE A 93 -7.58 8.72 -2.18
C PHE A 93 -7.62 8.94 -3.69
N ILE A 94 -6.92 9.96 -4.18
CA ILE A 94 -6.67 10.19 -5.61
C ILE A 94 -5.23 9.78 -5.85
N ASN A 95 -5.04 8.62 -6.47
CA ASN A 95 -3.74 8.00 -6.69
C ASN A 95 -3.41 7.97 -8.17
N ILE A 96 -2.35 8.70 -8.57
CA ILE A 96 -1.99 8.92 -9.97
C ILE A 96 -0.51 8.65 -10.19
N VAL A 97 -0.21 7.47 -10.68
CA VAL A 97 1.03 7.09 -11.34
C VAL A 97 0.58 6.45 -12.65
N ASP A 98 0.63 7.19 -13.74
CA ASP A 98 -0.14 6.87 -14.94
C ASP A 98 0.66 6.99 -16.25
N PRO A 99 1.63 6.09 -16.49
CA PRO A 99 2.35 6.06 -17.75
C PRO A 99 1.45 5.74 -18.96
N GLY A 100 0.23 5.26 -18.72
CA GLY A 100 -0.76 4.92 -19.75
C GLY A 100 -1.85 5.97 -19.97
N VAL A 101 -1.66 7.23 -19.52
CA VAL A 101 -2.65 8.29 -19.75
C VAL A 101 -2.95 8.46 -21.25
N GLY A 102 -4.23 8.57 -21.60
CA GLY A 102 -4.67 8.70 -23.00
C GLY A 102 -4.73 7.39 -23.80
N THR A 103 -4.36 6.25 -23.22
CA THR A 103 -4.55 4.92 -23.81
C THR A 103 -5.92 4.33 -23.45
N PRO A 104 -6.32 3.15 -23.99
CA PRO A 104 -7.56 2.48 -23.63
C PRO A 104 -7.68 1.99 -22.18
N ARG A 105 -6.62 2.15 -21.32
CA ARG A 105 -6.70 1.78 -19.90
C ARG A 105 -7.87 2.51 -19.24
N LYS A 106 -8.62 1.81 -18.39
CA LYS A 106 -9.76 2.37 -17.69
C LYS A 106 -9.35 3.37 -16.61
N SER A 107 -10.26 4.28 -16.28
CA SER A 107 -10.24 5.12 -15.09
C SER A 107 -11.26 4.57 -14.12
N ILE A 108 -10.91 4.36 -12.85
CA ILE A 108 -11.78 3.67 -11.90
C ILE A 108 -11.89 4.39 -10.56
N VAL A 109 -12.96 4.08 -9.85
CA VAL A 109 -13.02 4.14 -8.40
C VAL A 109 -13.14 2.72 -7.84
N LEU A 110 -12.29 2.41 -6.87
CA LEU A 110 -12.35 1.21 -6.05
C LEU A 110 -12.86 1.60 -4.67
N GLU A 111 -14.02 1.09 -4.25
CA GLU A 111 -14.51 1.15 -2.87
C GLU A 111 -14.11 -0.13 -2.13
N THR A 112 -13.52 0.02 -0.96
CA THR A 112 -13.05 -1.09 -0.13
C THR A 112 -14.04 -1.44 0.99
N ASN A 113 -13.95 -2.67 1.51
CA ASN A 113 -14.83 -3.17 2.58
C ASN A 113 -14.72 -2.36 3.88
N ASN A 114 -13.61 -1.67 4.10
CA ASN A 114 -13.40 -0.81 5.27
C ASN A 114 -13.76 0.67 5.03
N GLY A 115 -14.41 1.00 3.91
CA GLY A 115 -14.98 2.33 3.66
C GLY A 115 -13.98 3.37 3.18
N TYR A 116 -12.98 2.99 2.37
CA TYR A 116 -12.14 3.90 1.59
C TYR A 116 -12.56 3.90 0.12
N CYS A 117 -12.33 5.02 -0.58
CA CYS A 117 -12.41 5.10 -2.03
C CYS A 117 -11.06 5.45 -2.62
N PHE A 118 -10.63 4.70 -3.64
CA PHE A 118 -9.41 4.94 -4.40
C PHE A 118 -9.77 5.30 -5.84
N VAL A 119 -9.44 6.51 -6.26
CA VAL A 119 -9.74 7.08 -7.58
C VAL A 119 -8.46 7.21 -8.39
N GLY A 120 -8.42 6.63 -9.59
CA GLY A 120 -7.22 6.69 -10.41
C GLY A 120 -7.27 5.79 -11.65
N PRO A 121 -6.11 5.56 -12.28
CA PRO A 121 -5.99 4.63 -13.42
C PRO A 121 -6.10 3.17 -12.97
N ASP A 122 -6.75 2.35 -13.78
CA ASP A 122 -6.77 0.90 -13.63
C ASP A 122 -5.53 0.28 -14.30
N ASN A 123 -4.40 0.38 -13.62
CA ASN A 123 -3.09 -0.06 -14.09
C ASN A 123 -2.30 -0.89 -13.08
N GLY A 124 -2.98 -1.33 -12.02
CA GLY A 124 -2.39 -2.12 -10.95
C GLY A 124 -2.01 -1.33 -9.70
N LEU A 125 -2.04 0.00 -9.72
CA LEU A 125 -1.69 0.85 -8.58
C LEU A 125 -2.50 0.53 -7.31
N THR A 126 -3.74 0.08 -7.45
CA THR A 126 -4.64 -0.28 -6.35
C THR A 126 -4.55 -1.76 -5.92
N THR A 127 -3.62 -2.56 -6.49
CA THR A 127 -3.51 -3.99 -6.20
C THR A 127 -3.40 -4.29 -4.71
N LEU A 128 -2.44 -3.65 -4.03
CA LEU A 128 -2.14 -3.96 -2.62
C LEU A 128 -3.22 -3.46 -1.65
N VAL A 129 -3.85 -2.32 -1.92
CA VAL A 129 -4.97 -1.84 -1.10
C VAL A 129 -6.21 -2.71 -1.28
N ALA A 130 -6.46 -3.22 -2.49
CA ALA A 130 -7.52 -4.18 -2.76
C ALA A 130 -7.29 -5.51 -2.03
N ASP A 131 -6.05 -6.01 -2.03
CA ASP A 131 -5.70 -7.25 -1.31
C ASP A 131 -5.80 -7.07 0.23
N LYS A 132 -5.38 -5.91 0.76
CA LYS A 132 -5.38 -5.62 2.21
C LYS A 132 -6.76 -5.32 2.77
N PHE A 133 -7.55 -4.50 2.07
CA PHE A 133 -8.83 -3.98 2.59
C PHE A 133 -10.05 -4.67 1.98
N GLY A 134 -9.85 -5.54 0.98
CA GLY A 134 -10.93 -6.18 0.21
C GLY A 134 -11.64 -5.20 -0.72
N ILE A 135 -12.32 -5.75 -1.70
CA ILE A 135 -13.08 -4.98 -2.70
C ILE A 135 -14.56 -5.07 -2.35
N LYS A 136 -15.23 -3.92 -2.16
CA LYS A 136 -16.68 -3.84 -2.04
C LYS A 136 -17.32 -3.65 -3.40
N GLN A 137 -16.85 -2.67 -4.17
CA GLN A 137 -17.26 -2.44 -5.55
C GLN A 137 -16.19 -1.69 -6.35
N ILE A 138 -16.27 -1.81 -7.67
CA ILE A 138 -15.44 -1.08 -8.61
C ILE A 138 -16.38 -0.42 -9.64
N ARG A 139 -16.14 0.84 -9.95
CA ARG A 139 -16.87 1.55 -11.02
C ARG A 139 -15.91 2.15 -12.03
N GLU A 140 -16.23 2.03 -13.31
CA GLU A 140 -15.53 2.78 -14.34
C GLU A 140 -16.00 4.24 -14.32
N LEU A 141 -15.06 5.18 -14.41
CA LEU A 141 -15.38 6.61 -14.35
C LEU A 141 -15.83 7.12 -15.72
N THR A 142 -17.06 6.83 -16.11
CA THR A 142 -17.63 7.21 -17.42
C THR A 142 -18.66 8.32 -17.34
N ASN A 143 -19.15 8.66 -16.14
CA ASN A 143 -20.12 9.74 -15.95
C ASN A 143 -19.43 11.11 -16.08
N LYS A 144 -19.60 11.73 -17.26
CA LYS A 144 -18.99 13.02 -17.60
C LYS A 144 -19.54 14.20 -16.79
N GLU A 145 -20.70 14.08 -16.13
CA GLU A 145 -21.24 15.12 -15.23
C GLU A 145 -20.36 15.32 -13.99
N LEU A 146 -19.59 14.29 -13.61
CA LEU A 146 -18.65 14.34 -12.50
C LEU A 146 -17.25 14.85 -12.92
N TRP A 147 -16.99 14.97 -14.22
CA TRP A 147 -15.74 15.44 -14.76
C TRP A 147 -15.67 16.97 -14.75
N ARG A 148 -14.53 17.50 -15.14
CA ARG A 148 -14.41 18.94 -15.39
C ARG A 148 -15.32 19.34 -16.56
N ALA A 149 -16.05 20.47 -16.40
CA ALA A 149 -17.14 20.83 -17.31
C ALA A 149 -16.70 21.27 -18.71
N GLU A 150 -15.47 21.78 -18.89
CA GLU A 150 -15.12 22.50 -20.13
C GLU A 150 -14.50 21.60 -21.21
N THR A 151 -13.31 21.09 -21.00
CA THR A 151 -12.62 20.23 -21.98
C THR A 151 -11.84 19.15 -21.27
N THR A 152 -12.05 17.90 -21.64
CA THR A 152 -11.23 16.80 -21.14
C THR A 152 -9.98 16.67 -22.00
N SER A 153 -8.82 16.87 -21.38
CA SER A 153 -7.53 16.62 -22.00
C SER A 153 -7.26 15.13 -22.11
N THR A 154 -6.65 14.71 -23.19
CA THR A 154 -6.20 13.31 -23.35
C THR A 154 -4.95 12.97 -22.54
N VAL A 155 -4.27 13.99 -21.96
CA VAL A 155 -2.99 13.83 -21.27
C VAL A 155 -3.01 14.32 -19.82
N PHE A 156 -4.15 14.82 -19.30
CA PHE A 156 -4.23 15.31 -17.94
C PHE A 156 -5.50 14.84 -17.20
N HIS A 157 -5.70 13.52 -17.13
CA HIS A 157 -6.84 12.92 -16.45
C HIS A 157 -6.89 13.24 -14.95
N GLY A 158 -5.75 13.52 -14.32
CA GLY A 158 -5.69 13.98 -12.93
C GLY A 158 -6.53 15.23 -12.67
N ARG A 159 -6.42 16.24 -13.55
CA ARG A 159 -7.18 17.49 -13.49
C ARG A 159 -8.63 17.31 -13.93
N ASP A 160 -8.86 16.56 -15.00
CA ASP A 160 -10.14 16.57 -15.70
C ASP A 160 -11.11 15.48 -15.23
N ILE A 161 -10.58 14.37 -14.67
CA ILE A 161 -11.34 13.20 -14.25
C ILE A 161 -11.13 12.92 -12.75
N TYR A 162 -9.90 12.58 -12.34
CA TYR A 162 -9.67 12.04 -10.99
C TYR A 162 -9.91 13.07 -9.89
N GLY A 163 -9.42 14.30 -10.06
CA GLY A 163 -9.66 15.40 -9.12
C GLY A 163 -11.15 15.69 -8.91
N PRO A 164 -11.90 16.02 -9.97
CA PRO A 164 -13.35 16.31 -9.87
C PRO A 164 -14.18 15.12 -9.36
N VAL A 165 -13.90 13.89 -9.80
CA VAL A 165 -14.62 12.71 -9.31
C VAL A 165 -14.32 12.44 -7.84
N GLY A 166 -13.04 12.52 -7.44
CA GLY A 166 -12.65 12.37 -6.03
C GLY A 166 -13.30 13.41 -5.13
N ALA A 167 -13.36 14.67 -5.59
CA ALA A 167 -14.06 15.76 -4.89
C ALA A 167 -15.55 15.48 -4.75
N SER A 168 -16.21 14.99 -5.83
CA SER A 168 -17.63 14.63 -5.80
C SER A 168 -17.92 13.52 -4.80
N LEU A 169 -17.09 12.48 -4.76
CA LEU A 169 -17.21 11.39 -3.78
C LEU A 169 -17.02 11.92 -2.35
N ALA A 170 -16.01 12.75 -2.11
CA ALA A 170 -15.75 13.34 -0.80
C ALA A 170 -16.87 14.28 -0.33
N SER A 171 -17.65 14.88 -1.25
CA SER A 171 -18.83 15.68 -0.96
C SER A 171 -20.12 14.88 -0.75
N GLY A 172 -20.09 13.54 -0.97
CA GLY A 172 -21.24 12.66 -0.71
C GLY A 172 -21.94 12.13 -1.95
N VAL A 173 -21.39 12.30 -3.15
CA VAL A 173 -21.92 11.64 -4.34
C VAL A 173 -21.72 10.13 -4.21
N PRO A 174 -22.77 9.30 -4.38
CA PRO A 174 -22.65 7.85 -4.30
C PRO A 174 -21.71 7.28 -5.36
N VAL A 175 -20.94 6.24 -4.99
CA VAL A 175 -19.94 5.59 -5.86
C VAL A 175 -20.60 5.04 -7.14
N GLU A 176 -21.83 4.56 -7.05
CA GLU A 176 -22.63 4.02 -8.16
C GLU A 176 -22.89 5.06 -9.28
N LYS A 177 -22.83 6.35 -8.94
CA LYS A 177 -23.02 7.44 -9.92
C LYS A 177 -21.78 7.68 -10.80
N CYS A 178 -20.62 7.08 -10.47
CA CYS A 178 -19.41 7.25 -11.26
C CYS A 178 -19.48 6.57 -12.64
N GLY A 179 -20.28 5.49 -12.76
CA GLY A 179 -20.45 4.74 -14.00
C GLY A 179 -20.73 3.25 -13.79
N PRO A 180 -20.56 2.41 -14.82
CA PRO A 180 -20.88 0.99 -14.76
C PRO A 180 -19.98 0.24 -13.78
N ALA A 181 -20.51 -0.85 -13.20
CA ALA A 181 -19.74 -1.77 -12.37
C ALA A 181 -18.71 -2.51 -13.21
N LEU A 182 -17.58 -2.83 -12.58
CA LEU A 182 -16.54 -3.71 -13.09
C LEU A 182 -16.36 -4.90 -12.15
N ASP A 183 -16.06 -6.06 -12.73
CA ASP A 183 -15.89 -7.32 -11.98
C ASP A 183 -14.49 -7.46 -11.35
N SER A 184 -13.50 -6.76 -11.90
CA SER A 184 -12.10 -6.85 -11.47
C SER A 184 -11.32 -5.58 -11.79
N ILE A 185 -10.18 -5.43 -11.13
CA ILE A 185 -9.14 -4.45 -11.45
C ILE A 185 -7.98 -5.12 -12.18
N VAL A 186 -7.17 -4.33 -12.88
CA VAL A 186 -5.83 -4.76 -13.32
C VAL A 186 -4.98 -4.98 -12.06
N LYS A 187 -4.31 -6.13 -11.99
CA LYS A 187 -3.40 -6.46 -10.87
C LYS A 187 -1.95 -6.44 -11.33
N LEU A 188 -1.09 -5.90 -10.48
CA LEU A 188 0.37 -6.03 -10.64
C LEU A 188 0.78 -7.48 -10.36
N ASP A 189 1.68 -7.99 -11.17
CA ASP A 189 2.42 -9.22 -10.85
C ASP A 189 3.53 -8.89 -9.84
N LEU A 190 3.15 -8.79 -8.57
CA LEU A 190 4.06 -8.50 -7.48
C LEU A 190 4.74 -9.78 -7.02
N LYS A 191 6.04 -9.83 -7.16
CA LYS A 191 6.84 -10.89 -6.56
C LYS A 191 6.68 -10.82 -5.03
N ARG A 192 6.02 -11.84 -4.45
CA ARG A 192 6.01 -12.02 -3.00
C ARG A 192 7.34 -12.56 -2.54
N SER A 193 7.68 -12.33 -1.27
CA SER A 193 8.78 -13.05 -0.64
C SER A 193 8.49 -14.55 -0.63
N VAL A 194 9.54 -15.34 -0.77
CA VAL A 194 9.47 -16.83 -0.74
C VAL A 194 10.42 -17.32 0.33
N VAL A 195 9.94 -18.25 1.18
CA VAL A 195 10.78 -18.90 2.20
C VAL A 195 11.02 -20.35 1.79
N GLU A 196 12.26 -20.66 1.44
CA GLU A 196 12.70 -21.99 1.03
C GLU A 196 14.09 -22.30 1.58
N ASN A 197 14.32 -23.55 1.98
CA ASN A 197 15.63 -24.04 2.42
C ASN A 197 16.32 -23.18 3.52
N GLY A 198 15.52 -22.59 4.43
CA GLY A 198 16.02 -21.73 5.49
C GLY A 198 16.42 -20.32 5.07
N VAL A 199 15.97 -19.88 3.90
CA VAL A 199 16.22 -18.54 3.34
C VAL A 199 14.89 -17.87 2.95
N ALA A 200 14.68 -16.63 3.38
CA ALA A 200 13.67 -15.76 2.82
C ALA A 200 14.28 -14.96 1.66
N SER A 201 13.68 -15.04 0.49
CA SER A 201 14.08 -14.34 -0.72
C SER A 201 13.02 -13.33 -1.11
N GLY A 202 13.42 -12.13 -1.46
CA GLY A 202 12.55 -11.03 -1.83
C GLY A 202 13.26 -9.97 -2.66
N THR A 203 12.73 -8.76 -2.62
CA THR A 203 13.30 -7.58 -3.32
C THR A 203 13.23 -6.34 -2.44
N VAL A 204 14.08 -5.36 -2.73
CA VAL A 204 13.98 -4.02 -2.18
C VAL A 204 12.73 -3.34 -2.74
N MET A 205 11.85 -2.87 -1.85
CA MET A 205 10.64 -2.13 -2.20
C MET A 205 10.86 -0.63 -2.32
N ARG A 206 11.67 -0.08 -1.44
CA ARG A 206 12.01 1.36 -1.41
C ARG A 206 13.18 1.64 -0.47
N THR A 207 13.68 2.85 -0.60
CA THR A 207 14.57 3.46 0.40
C THR A 207 13.82 4.63 1.03
N ASP A 208 13.93 4.81 2.34
CA ASP A 208 13.36 5.96 3.03
C ASP A 208 14.30 7.18 2.99
N PRO A 209 13.87 8.38 3.45
CA PRO A 209 14.71 9.57 3.46
C PRO A 209 15.97 9.47 4.34
N TYR A 210 16.02 8.51 5.25
CA TYR A 210 17.19 8.26 6.11
C TYR A 210 18.19 7.28 5.50
N GLY A 211 17.85 6.71 4.32
CA GLY A 211 18.65 5.70 3.64
C GLY A 211 18.45 4.28 4.17
N ASN A 212 17.39 4.02 4.93
CA ASN A 212 17.02 2.67 5.31
C ASN A 212 16.42 1.95 4.09
N VAL A 213 16.71 0.65 3.97
CA VAL A 213 16.29 -0.18 2.83
C VAL A 213 15.16 -1.10 3.27
N ILE A 214 13.97 -0.85 2.74
CA ILE A 214 12.76 -1.60 3.04
C ILE A 214 12.55 -2.68 1.98
N THR A 215 12.27 -3.90 2.45
CA THR A 215 12.11 -5.08 1.59
C THR A 215 10.67 -5.60 1.61
N ASN A 216 10.31 -6.45 0.66
CA ASN A 216 9.03 -7.17 0.68
C ASN A 216 9.05 -8.45 1.54
N ILE A 217 10.17 -8.75 2.20
CA ILE A 217 10.24 -9.80 3.22
C ILE A 217 9.47 -9.33 4.45
N THR A 218 8.72 -10.23 5.08
CA THR A 218 7.81 -9.86 6.17
C THR A 218 8.26 -10.42 7.52
N SER A 219 7.66 -9.91 8.59
CA SER A 219 7.82 -10.49 9.94
C SER A 219 7.37 -11.94 10.02
N THR A 220 6.41 -12.35 9.18
CA THR A 220 5.97 -13.76 9.07
C THR A 220 7.06 -14.64 8.47
N ASP A 221 7.79 -14.13 7.47
CA ASP A 221 8.90 -14.86 6.88
C ASP A 221 10.03 -15.08 7.89
N LEU A 222 10.36 -14.04 8.70
CA LEU A 222 11.35 -14.19 9.78
C LEU A 222 10.93 -15.24 10.80
N LYS A 223 9.65 -15.28 11.19
CA LYS A 223 9.11 -16.30 12.09
C LYS A 223 9.23 -17.70 11.49
N SER A 224 8.97 -17.87 10.20
CA SER A 224 9.10 -19.15 9.50
C SER A 224 10.54 -19.67 9.44
N LEU A 225 11.52 -18.78 9.63
CA LEU A 225 12.96 -19.07 9.71
C LEU A 225 13.46 -19.24 11.16
N ASP A 226 12.57 -19.26 12.16
CA ASP A 226 12.93 -19.25 13.59
C ASP A 226 13.89 -18.08 13.95
N ILE A 227 13.73 -16.94 13.30
CA ILE A 227 14.48 -15.72 13.56
C ILE A 227 13.69 -14.89 14.59
N ALA A 228 14.29 -14.72 15.77
CA ALA A 228 13.75 -13.93 16.87
C ALA A 228 14.65 -12.71 17.14
N LEU A 229 14.15 -11.76 17.95
CA LEU A 229 14.92 -10.60 18.40
C LEU A 229 16.25 -11.03 19.00
N ALA A 230 17.28 -10.21 18.77
CA ALA A 230 18.68 -10.43 19.12
C ALA A 230 19.40 -11.52 18.30
N ASN A 231 18.71 -12.29 17.44
CA ASN A 231 19.44 -13.17 16.54
C ASN A 231 20.28 -12.37 15.55
N ALA A 232 21.43 -12.93 15.18
CA ALA A 232 22.20 -12.46 14.05
C ALA A 232 21.54 -12.95 12.76
N ILE A 233 21.37 -12.03 11.82
CA ILE A 233 20.79 -12.28 10.50
C ILE A 233 21.85 -12.07 9.44
N GLU A 234 22.02 -13.01 8.55
CA GLU A 234 22.78 -12.83 7.32
C GLU A 234 21.83 -12.23 6.28
N VAL A 235 22.20 -11.07 5.78
CA VAL A 235 21.47 -10.32 4.74
C VAL A 235 22.32 -10.25 3.48
N THR A 236 21.72 -10.46 2.32
CA THR A 236 22.32 -10.14 1.03
C THR A 236 21.38 -9.22 0.26
N ILE A 237 21.87 -8.09 -0.23
CA ILE A 237 21.13 -7.18 -1.13
C ILE A 237 22.00 -6.94 -2.37
N GLY A 238 21.52 -7.37 -3.54
CA GLY A 238 22.33 -7.36 -4.75
C GLY A 238 23.63 -8.15 -4.57
N SER A 239 24.78 -7.49 -4.71
CA SER A 239 26.12 -8.08 -4.49
C SER A 239 26.63 -7.98 -3.04
N GLU A 240 25.99 -7.15 -2.23
CA GLU A 240 26.45 -6.84 -0.87
C GLU A 240 25.92 -7.88 0.13
N LYS A 241 26.82 -8.37 0.99
CA LYS A 241 26.49 -9.38 2.00
C LYS A 241 27.10 -8.99 3.33
N TRP A 242 26.28 -9.10 4.41
CA TRP A 242 26.73 -8.81 5.78
C TRP A 242 25.92 -9.58 6.82
N ILE A 243 26.37 -9.56 8.05
CA ILE A 243 25.63 -10.04 9.23
C ILE A 243 25.25 -8.83 10.08
N ALA A 244 24.01 -8.78 10.53
CA ALA A 244 23.48 -7.73 11.40
C ALA A 244 22.53 -8.31 12.45
N PRO A 245 22.40 -7.72 13.65
CA PRO A 245 21.45 -8.18 14.65
C PRO A 245 20.03 -7.75 14.30
N PHE A 246 19.04 -8.61 14.61
CA PHE A 246 17.63 -8.25 14.57
C PHE A 246 17.25 -7.53 15.86
N LYS A 247 16.81 -6.29 15.74
CA LYS A 247 16.54 -5.38 16.85
C LYS A 247 15.12 -4.82 16.80
N ARG A 248 14.66 -4.23 17.90
CA ARG A 248 13.35 -3.55 17.96
C ARG A 248 13.44 -2.12 17.45
N THR A 249 14.60 -1.46 17.68
CA THR A 249 14.81 -0.07 17.31
C THR A 249 16.28 0.18 16.97
N TYR A 250 16.52 1.27 16.25
CA TYR A 250 17.84 1.65 15.75
C TYR A 250 18.86 1.87 16.87
N ALA A 251 18.44 2.46 18.01
CA ALA A 251 19.33 2.79 19.13
C ALA A 251 19.87 1.57 19.90
N GLU A 252 19.42 0.35 19.58
CA GLU A 252 19.94 -0.88 20.20
C GLU A 252 21.30 -1.35 19.63
N VAL A 253 21.83 -0.62 18.67
CA VAL A 253 23.21 -0.80 18.17
C VAL A 253 23.95 0.53 18.21
N PRO A 254 25.28 0.53 18.29
CA PRO A 254 26.11 1.74 18.21
C PRO A 254 25.84 2.53 16.91
N GLU A 255 26.11 3.83 16.94
CA GLU A 255 26.06 4.68 15.75
C GLU A 255 27.03 4.17 14.67
N GLY A 256 26.55 4.13 13.41
CA GLY A 256 27.30 3.59 12.29
C GLY A 256 27.17 2.08 12.09
N GLU A 257 26.57 1.35 13.03
CA GLU A 257 26.39 -0.10 12.94
C GLU A 257 25.12 -0.47 12.18
N ARG A 258 25.20 -1.61 11.47
CA ARG A 258 24.07 -2.19 10.72
C ARG A 258 23.14 -2.96 11.64
N LEU A 259 21.84 -2.90 11.35
CA LEU A 259 20.82 -3.68 12.04
C LEU A 259 19.69 -4.05 11.08
N VAL A 260 18.87 -4.99 11.51
CA VAL A 260 17.59 -5.34 10.87
C VAL A 260 16.48 -5.03 11.86
N VAL A 261 15.40 -4.40 11.39
CA VAL A 261 14.17 -4.16 12.16
C VAL A 261 12.96 -4.62 11.36
N VAL A 262 11.81 -4.69 12.00
CA VAL A 262 10.51 -4.85 11.33
C VAL A 262 9.74 -3.57 11.54
N GLN A 263 9.31 -2.95 10.45
CA GLN A 263 8.47 -1.74 10.47
C GLN A 263 7.07 -2.02 11.03
N SER A 264 6.33 -0.96 11.38
CA SER A 264 4.91 -1.03 11.77
C SER A 264 4.03 -1.66 10.69
N SER A 265 4.41 -1.50 9.42
CA SER A 265 3.78 -2.15 8.26
C SER A 265 4.02 -3.67 8.18
N GLY A 266 4.92 -4.23 9.01
CA GLY A 266 5.27 -5.64 9.04
C GLY A 266 6.39 -6.05 8.09
N PHE A 267 6.95 -5.13 7.31
CA PHE A 267 8.06 -5.41 6.41
C PHE A 267 9.43 -5.34 7.11
N VAL A 268 10.35 -6.16 6.64
CA VAL A 268 11.75 -6.16 7.10
C VAL A 268 12.48 -4.98 6.48
N GLU A 269 13.14 -4.23 7.35
CA GLU A 269 13.98 -3.10 7.02
C GLU A 269 15.41 -3.39 7.44
N CYS A 270 16.35 -3.07 6.57
CA CYS A 270 17.78 -3.06 6.84
C CYS A 270 18.25 -1.61 6.97
N ALA A 271 19.00 -1.30 8.03
CA ALA A 271 19.39 0.06 8.36
C ALA A 271 20.81 0.17 8.90
N ILE A 272 21.32 1.40 8.96
CA ILE A 272 22.49 1.79 9.73
C ILE A 272 22.04 2.81 10.79
N ASN A 273 22.34 2.59 12.05
CA ASN A 273 22.00 3.56 13.09
C ASN A 273 22.68 4.91 12.81
N LYS A 274 21.87 5.96 12.57
CA LYS A 274 22.30 7.31 12.18
C LYS A 274 23.18 7.36 10.91
N GLY A 275 22.97 6.42 9.98
CA GLY A 275 23.67 6.36 8.71
C GLY A 275 22.76 5.91 7.58
N SER A 276 23.21 6.03 6.33
CA SER A 276 22.48 5.61 5.13
C SER A 276 22.99 4.27 4.63
N LEU A 277 22.17 3.21 4.78
CA LEU A 277 22.50 1.91 4.23
C LEU A 277 22.46 1.94 2.70
N ALA A 278 21.48 2.64 2.12
CA ALA A 278 21.32 2.74 0.66
C ALA A 278 22.56 3.35 -0.02
N GLU A 279 23.14 4.41 0.58
CA GLU A 279 24.40 5.00 0.09
C GLU A 279 25.57 4.03 0.24
N ALA A 280 25.63 3.30 1.36
CA ALA A 280 26.71 2.37 1.64
C ALA A 280 26.74 1.19 0.68
N ILE A 281 25.55 0.64 0.31
CA ILE A 281 25.46 -0.55 -0.54
C ILE A 281 25.22 -0.22 -2.03
N LYS A 282 24.82 1.02 -2.35
CA LYS A 282 24.50 1.49 -3.72
C LYS A 282 23.51 0.58 -4.46
N GLN A 283 22.56 0.04 -3.70
CA GLN A 283 21.48 -0.80 -4.20
C GLN A 283 20.14 -0.12 -3.88
N GLY A 284 19.19 -0.24 -4.80
CA GLY A 284 17.89 0.42 -4.69
C GLY A 284 16.73 -0.51 -5.07
N PHE A 285 15.62 0.10 -5.43
CA PHE A 285 14.38 -0.54 -5.82
C PHE A 285 14.59 -1.74 -6.76
N GLY A 286 13.92 -2.86 -6.49
CA GLY A 286 13.97 -4.08 -7.29
C GLY A 286 15.22 -4.96 -7.07
N ALA A 287 16.24 -4.49 -6.33
CA ALA A 287 17.39 -5.34 -6.02
C ALA A 287 16.97 -6.59 -5.26
N ALA A 288 17.55 -7.73 -5.64
CA ALA A 288 17.27 -9.01 -4.97
C ALA A 288 17.76 -8.97 -3.52
N VAL A 289 16.94 -9.49 -2.60
CA VAL A 289 17.25 -9.57 -1.17
C VAL A 289 17.13 -11.02 -0.71
N THR A 290 18.09 -11.47 0.08
CA THR A 290 17.95 -12.72 0.86
C THR A 290 18.24 -12.47 2.32
N VAL A 291 17.47 -13.14 3.17
CA VAL A 291 17.60 -13.08 4.63
C VAL A 291 17.59 -14.50 5.18
N ARG A 292 18.55 -14.81 6.03
CA ARG A 292 18.59 -16.09 6.76
C ARG A 292 19.20 -15.92 8.15
N LYS A 293 18.95 -16.87 9.04
CA LYS A 293 19.61 -16.93 10.34
C LYS A 293 21.12 -17.12 10.14
N ALA A 294 21.91 -16.26 10.74
CA ALA A 294 23.37 -16.45 10.72
C ALA A 294 23.74 -17.71 11.50
N LYS A 295 24.74 -18.42 11.01
CA LYS A 295 25.28 -19.63 11.68
C LYS A 295 26.13 -19.28 12.87
#